data_153245656f6e94aab648bf6c1a1160f5
#
_entry.id   153245656f6e94aab648bf6c1a1160f5
#
_cell.length_a   1.000
_cell.length_b   1.000
_cell.length_c   1.000
_cell.angle_alpha   90.00
_cell.angle_beta   90.00
_cell.angle_gamma   90.00
#
_symmetry.space_group_name_H-M   'P 1'
#
loop_
_entity.id
_entity.type
_entity.pdbx_description
1 polymer ?
#
loop_
_entity_poly.entity_id
_entity_poly.type
_entity_poly.pdbx_seq_one_letter_code
_entity_poly.pdbx_strand_id
1 'polypeptide(L)'
;MAIQKIYKPKNDDEFLAQVSEIVFIAGFNYSVVRKRWPMIKKAFLKFNIDKLSKFNEENVDRLMKARGMIRNLGKIRAIIENSKKCLKLKKENGSVIKWIDNLKKNHQNGPLFNPSLEESFLIFNRIGKTTSGWLASLHNA
;
A
#
# COMPACT_ATOMS: atom_id res chain seq x y z
N MET A 1 6.71 -4.39 16.11
CA MET A 1 6.25 -5.51 15.28
C MET A 1 6.65 -5.28 13.84
N ALA A 2 7.16 -6.27 13.19
CA ALA A 2 7.61 -6.16 11.82
C ALA A 2 6.89 -7.18 10.93
N ILE A 3 6.78 -6.86 9.66
CA ILE A 3 6.37 -7.83 8.65
C ILE A 3 7.51 -8.85 8.59
N GLN A 4 7.18 -10.13 8.81
CA GLN A 4 8.18 -11.18 8.98
C GLN A 4 9.09 -11.38 7.77
N LYS A 5 8.62 -11.08 6.60
CA LYS A 5 9.36 -11.34 5.37
C LYS A 5 9.57 -10.04 4.60
N ILE A 6 10.81 -9.62 4.51
CA ILE A 6 11.20 -8.50 3.68
C ILE A 6 11.14 -8.97 2.23
N TYR A 7 10.39 -8.26 1.40
CA TYR A 7 10.33 -8.55 -0.02
C TYR A 7 10.16 -7.27 -0.82
N LYS A 8 10.65 -7.30 -2.05
CA LYS A 8 10.40 -6.20 -2.98
C LYS A 8 9.24 -6.57 -3.88
N PRO A 9 8.24 -5.68 -4.03
CA PRO A 9 7.14 -5.93 -4.95
C PRO A 9 7.65 -6.09 -6.38
N LYS A 10 7.11 -7.09 -7.08
CA LYS A 10 7.48 -7.35 -8.47
C LYS A 10 6.77 -6.42 -9.45
N ASN A 11 5.63 -5.89 -9.03
CA ASN A 11 4.80 -5.03 -9.86
C ASN A 11 4.00 -4.09 -8.97
N ASP A 12 3.25 -3.19 -9.59
CA ASP A 12 2.51 -2.14 -8.88
C ASP A 12 1.40 -2.71 -8.00
N ASP A 13 0.74 -3.77 -8.45
CA ASP A 13 -0.33 -4.41 -7.67
C ASP A 13 0.23 -5.02 -6.39
N GLU A 14 1.39 -5.65 -6.46
CA GLU A 14 2.07 -6.17 -5.26
C GLU A 14 2.49 -5.05 -4.32
N PHE A 15 2.87 -3.90 -4.84
CA PHE A 15 3.18 -2.73 -4.02
C PHE A 15 1.92 -2.26 -3.28
N LEU A 16 0.79 -2.17 -3.97
CA LEU A 16 -0.47 -1.79 -3.31
C LEU A 16 -0.85 -2.81 -2.25
N ALA A 17 -0.64 -4.10 -2.50
CA ALA A 17 -0.87 -5.15 -1.51
C ALA A 17 0.01 -4.94 -0.28
N GLN A 18 1.27 -4.60 -0.47
CA GLN A 18 2.22 -4.32 0.61
C GLN A 18 1.76 -3.14 1.47
N VAL A 19 1.41 -2.02 0.82
CA VAL A 19 0.89 -0.83 1.52
C VAL A 19 -0.38 -1.18 2.28
N SER A 20 -1.28 -1.94 1.66
CA SER A 20 -2.56 -2.31 2.25
C SER A 20 -2.40 -3.21 3.47
N GLU A 21 -1.47 -4.16 3.43
CA GLU A 21 -1.16 -5.01 4.57
C GLU A 21 -0.70 -4.16 5.76
N ILE A 22 0.17 -3.20 5.51
CA ILE A 22 0.66 -2.28 6.54
C ILE A 22 -0.49 -1.46 7.12
N VAL A 23 -1.40 -0.97 6.27
CA VAL A 23 -2.58 -0.21 6.72
C VAL A 23 -3.45 -1.06 7.65
N PHE A 24 -3.70 -2.32 7.30
CA PHE A 24 -4.49 -3.21 8.14
C PHE A 24 -3.80 -3.54 9.46
N ILE A 25 -2.48 -3.75 9.44
CA ILE A 25 -1.72 -4.10 10.64
C ILE A 25 -1.61 -2.91 11.61
N ALA A 26 -1.50 -1.70 11.11
CA ALA A 26 -1.29 -0.50 11.93
C ALA A 26 -2.39 -0.34 12.99
N GLY A 27 -2.00 -0.36 14.26
CA GLY A 27 -2.92 -0.26 15.38
C GLY A 27 -3.84 -1.47 15.56
N PHE A 28 -3.49 -2.62 14.96
CA PHE A 28 -4.30 -3.82 15.00
C PHE A 28 -3.42 -5.05 15.21
N ASN A 29 -4.04 -6.23 15.28
CA ASN A 29 -3.35 -7.49 15.54
C ASN A 29 -2.69 -8.05 14.29
N TYR A 30 -1.35 -8.07 14.29
CA TYR A 30 -0.55 -8.60 13.20
C TYR A 30 -0.93 -10.04 12.82
N SER A 31 -1.07 -10.92 13.83
CA SER A 31 -1.37 -12.34 13.59
C SER A 31 -2.71 -12.53 12.91
N VAL A 32 -3.72 -11.76 13.31
CA VAL A 32 -5.06 -11.84 12.71
C VAL A 32 -5.00 -11.43 11.25
N VAL A 33 -4.31 -10.34 10.93
CA VAL A 33 -4.16 -9.88 9.54
C VAL A 33 -3.46 -10.93 8.69
N ARG A 34 -2.35 -11.48 9.17
CA ARG A 34 -1.60 -12.50 8.43
C ARG A 34 -2.44 -13.75 8.18
N LYS A 35 -3.17 -14.20 9.20
CA LYS A 35 -4.03 -15.38 9.08
C LYS A 35 -5.14 -15.18 8.05
N ARG A 36 -5.71 -13.99 7.98
CA ARG A 36 -6.83 -13.66 7.08
C ARG A 36 -6.37 -13.12 5.73
N TRP A 37 -5.08 -12.88 5.56
CA TRP A 37 -4.55 -12.21 4.37
C TRP A 37 -4.97 -12.83 3.04
N PRO A 38 -4.96 -14.17 2.88
CA PRO A 38 -5.41 -14.77 1.63
C PRO A 38 -6.85 -14.41 1.26
N MET A 39 -7.74 -14.38 2.25
CA MET A 39 -9.15 -14.00 2.05
C MET A 39 -9.30 -12.51 1.75
N ILE A 40 -8.56 -11.68 2.48
CA ILE A 40 -8.54 -10.23 2.26
C ILE A 40 -8.04 -9.92 0.85
N LYS A 41 -6.95 -10.53 0.46
CA LYS A 41 -6.35 -10.36 -0.85
C LYS A 41 -7.32 -10.75 -1.98
N LYS A 42 -8.04 -11.84 -1.80
CA LYS A 42 -9.05 -12.29 -2.76
C LYS A 42 -10.19 -11.28 -2.88
N ALA A 43 -10.68 -10.77 -1.75
CA ALA A 43 -11.78 -9.78 -1.74
C ALA A 43 -11.38 -8.48 -2.45
N PHE A 44 -10.12 -8.07 -2.35
CA PHE A 44 -9.58 -6.90 -3.03
C PHE A 44 -9.06 -7.21 -4.44
N LEU A 45 -9.47 -8.33 -5.04
CA LEU A 45 -9.10 -8.71 -6.42
C LEU A 45 -7.58 -8.72 -6.63
N LYS A 46 -6.86 -9.28 -5.67
CA LYS A 46 -5.39 -9.33 -5.62
C LYS A 46 -4.74 -7.95 -5.71
N PHE A 47 -5.45 -6.94 -5.21
CA PHE A 47 -5.02 -5.54 -5.21
C PHE A 47 -4.72 -5.00 -6.60
N ASN A 48 -5.54 -5.42 -7.57
CA ASN A 48 -5.46 -4.89 -8.92
C ASN A 48 -5.80 -3.39 -8.91
N ILE A 49 -4.81 -2.56 -9.19
CA ILE A 49 -4.93 -1.10 -9.10
C ILE A 49 -6.04 -0.57 -10.01
N ASP A 50 -6.06 -1.03 -11.25
CA ASP A 50 -7.04 -0.54 -12.23
C ASP A 50 -8.48 -0.83 -11.79
N LYS A 51 -8.71 -2.01 -11.25
CA LYS A 51 -10.05 -2.42 -10.79
C LYS A 51 -10.43 -1.69 -9.49
N LEU A 52 -9.54 -1.67 -8.51
CA LEU A 52 -9.82 -1.04 -7.21
C LEU A 52 -10.05 0.46 -7.33
N SER A 53 -9.34 1.13 -8.22
CA SER A 53 -9.49 2.58 -8.41
C SER A 53 -10.90 2.97 -8.88
N LYS A 54 -11.66 2.01 -9.39
CA LYS A 54 -13.04 2.22 -9.87
C LYS A 54 -14.10 1.78 -8.87
N PHE A 55 -13.71 1.31 -7.70
CA PHE A 55 -14.67 0.85 -6.68
C PHE A 55 -15.52 2.01 -6.17
N ASN A 56 -16.82 1.73 -5.99
CA ASN A 56 -17.83 2.67 -5.48
C ASN A 56 -18.32 2.20 -4.10
N GLU A 57 -19.31 2.88 -3.54
CA GLU A 57 -19.86 2.55 -2.22
C GLU A 57 -20.48 1.14 -2.15
N GLU A 58 -21.05 0.63 -3.23
CA GLU A 58 -21.55 -0.74 -3.28
C GLU A 58 -20.39 -1.75 -3.11
N ASN A 59 -19.26 -1.48 -3.75
CA ASN A 59 -18.08 -2.31 -3.60
C ASN A 59 -17.53 -2.25 -2.17
N VAL A 60 -17.55 -1.07 -1.55
CA VAL A 60 -17.16 -0.89 -0.15
C VAL A 60 -18.05 -1.72 0.78
N ASP A 61 -19.36 -1.67 0.59
CA ASP A 61 -20.31 -2.47 1.37
C ASP A 61 -20.04 -3.96 1.24
N ARG A 62 -19.72 -4.41 0.03
CA ARG A 62 -19.36 -5.80 -0.24
C ARG A 62 -18.09 -6.20 0.48
N LEU A 63 -17.07 -5.33 0.45
CA LEU A 63 -15.82 -5.56 1.17
C LEU A 63 -16.04 -5.67 2.67
N MET A 64 -16.90 -4.83 3.23
CA MET A 64 -17.23 -4.87 4.66
C MET A 64 -17.89 -6.18 5.09
N LYS A 65 -18.56 -6.86 4.16
CA LYS A 65 -19.26 -8.12 4.41
C LYS A 65 -18.48 -9.35 3.96
N ALA A 66 -17.33 -9.17 3.32
CA ALA A 66 -16.55 -10.27 2.80
C ALA A 66 -16.04 -11.18 3.92
N ARG A 67 -16.04 -12.48 3.67
CA ARG A 67 -15.55 -13.47 4.64
C ARG A 67 -14.09 -13.22 4.96
N GLY A 68 -13.76 -13.18 6.25
CA GLY A 68 -12.40 -12.97 6.70
C GLY A 68 -11.93 -11.53 6.70
N MET A 69 -12.78 -10.59 6.26
CA MET A 69 -12.40 -9.19 6.21
C MET A 69 -12.25 -8.59 7.60
N ILE A 70 -11.28 -7.71 7.74
CA ILE A 70 -11.14 -6.84 8.89
C ILE A 70 -12.06 -5.64 8.69
N ARG A 71 -13.14 -5.62 9.48
CA ARG A 71 -14.22 -4.64 9.30
C ARG A 71 -13.89 -3.27 9.85
N ASN A 72 -12.97 -2.62 9.20
CA ASN A 72 -12.61 -1.24 9.48
C ASN A 72 -12.86 -0.41 8.22
N LEU A 73 -13.99 0.31 8.21
CA LEU A 73 -14.42 1.09 7.06
C LEU A 73 -13.39 2.11 6.62
N GLY A 74 -12.78 2.80 7.57
CA GLY A 74 -11.76 3.80 7.28
C GLY A 74 -10.54 3.20 6.57
N LYS A 75 -10.10 2.03 7.00
CA LYS A 75 -8.97 1.34 6.37
C LYS A 75 -9.34 0.84 4.97
N ILE A 76 -10.53 0.28 4.81
CA ILE A 76 -11.01 -0.19 3.51
C ILE A 76 -11.07 0.96 2.51
N ARG A 77 -11.65 2.09 2.90
CA ARG A 77 -11.71 3.29 2.04
C ARG A 77 -10.32 3.83 1.73
N ALA A 78 -9.42 3.81 2.71
CA ALA A 78 -8.04 4.25 2.50
C ALA A 78 -7.34 3.42 1.42
N ILE A 79 -7.57 2.11 1.39
CA ILE A 79 -6.99 1.23 0.37
C ILE A 79 -7.47 1.60 -1.03
N ILE A 80 -8.77 1.87 -1.16
CA ILE A 80 -9.33 2.29 -2.45
C ILE A 80 -8.73 3.63 -2.89
N GLU A 81 -8.62 4.59 -1.98
CA GLU A 81 -7.99 5.87 -2.28
C GLU A 81 -6.51 5.71 -2.64
N ASN A 82 -5.80 4.80 -1.96
CA ASN A 82 -4.42 4.49 -2.29
C ASN A 82 -4.27 3.86 -3.68
N SER A 83 -5.26 3.06 -4.10
CA SER A 83 -5.25 2.50 -5.46
C SER A 83 -5.35 3.62 -6.51
N LYS A 84 -6.14 4.65 -6.25
CA LYS A 84 -6.25 5.81 -7.14
C LYS A 84 -4.94 6.59 -7.21
N LYS A 85 -4.26 6.74 -6.09
CA LYS A 85 -2.94 7.38 -6.02
C LYS A 85 -1.89 6.58 -6.77
N CYS A 86 -1.90 5.25 -6.63
CA CYS A 86 -1.03 4.37 -7.39
C CYS A 86 -1.29 4.47 -8.89
N LEU A 87 -2.56 4.53 -9.30
CA LEU A 87 -2.90 4.68 -10.71
C LEU A 87 -2.35 5.99 -11.27
N LYS A 88 -2.46 7.08 -10.53
CA LYS A 88 -1.90 8.38 -10.92
C LYS A 88 -0.38 8.31 -11.06
N LEU A 89 0.31 7.72 -10.09
CA LEU A 89 1.76 7.55 -10.14
C LEU A 89 2.19 6.70 -11.34
N LYS A 90 1.44 5.66 -11.64
CA LYS A 90 1.68 4.80 -12.80
C LYS A 90 1.58 5.59 -14.10
N LYS A 91 0.56 6.43 -14.23
CA LYS A 91 0.38 7.26 -15.42
C LYS A 91 1.47 8.32 -15.59
N GLU A 92 1.91 8.90 -14.47
CA GLU A 92 2.92 9.97 -14.49
C GLU A 92 4.34 9.42 -14.68
N ASN A 93 4.64 8.21 -14.21
CA ASN A 93 6.01 7.68 -14.15
C ASN A 93 6.22 6.40 -14.97
N GLY A 94 5.18 5.88 -15.61
CA GLY A 94 5.21 4.60 -16.30
C GLY A 94 4.85 3.43 -15.41
N SER A 95 5.25 3.45 -14.15
CA SER A 95 4.84 2.50 -13.12
C SER A 95 5.12 3.08 -11.74
N VAL A 96 4.47 2.52 -10.71
CA VAL A 96 4.76 2.89 -9.32
C VAL A 96 6.18 2.45 -8.94
N ILE A 97 6.60 1.28 -9.40
CA ILE A 97 7.95 0.78 -9.15
C ILE A 97 9.00 1.73 -9.73
N LYS A 98 8.78 2.24 -10.93
CA LYS A 98 9.65 3.25 -11.54
C LYS A 98 9.72 4.53 -10.71
N TRP A 99 8.57 4.96 -10.18
CA TRP A 99 8.53 6.13 -9.29
C TRP A 99 9.41 5.91 -8.06
N ILE A 100 9.31 4.74 -7.44
CA ILE A 100 10.12 4.39 -6.27
C ILE A 100 11.62 4.37 -6.63
N ASP A 101 11.97 3.72 -7.74
CA ASP A 101 13.37 3.64 -8.20
C ASP A 101 13.94 5.03 -8.46
N ASN A 102 13.15 5.91 -9.08
CA ASN A 102 13.56 7.29 -9.34
C ASN A 102 13.77 8.07 -8.04
N LEU A 103 12.90 7.88 -7.05
CA LEU A 103 13.05 8.51 -5.74
C LEU A 103 14.35 8.09 -5.05
N LYS A 104 14.66 6.78 -5.07
CA LYS A 104 15.88 6.25 -4.48
C LYS A 104 17.12 6.85 -5.17
N LYS A 105 17.11 6.86 -6.49
CA LYS A 105 18.19 7.37 -7.30
C LYS A 105 18.42 8.86 -7.06
N ASN A 106 17.34 9.65 -7.09
CA ASN A 106 17.39 11.08 -6.89
C ASN A 106 17.82 11.45 -5.48
N HIS A 107 17.37 10.73 -4.47
CA HIS A 107 17.75 10.98 -3.09
C HIS A 107 19.23 10.70 -2.84
N GLN A 108 19.78 9.64 -3.46
CA GLN A 108 21.19 9.28 -3.29
C GLN A 108 22.15 10.23 -4.03
N ASN A 109 21.76 10.70 -5.20
CA ASN A 109 22.63 11.43 -6.12
C ASN A 109 22.21 12.88 -6.36
N GLY A 110 21.11 13.30 -5.77
CA GLY A 110 20.54 14.61 -6.01
C GLY A 110 20.88 15.64 -4.94
N PRO A 111 20.37 16.85 -5.10
CA PRO A 111 20.55 17.90 -4.11
C PRO A 111 19.87 17.56 -2.78
N LEU A 112 20.27 18.29 -1.74
CA LEU A 112 19.82 18.10 -0.35
C LEU A 112 18.31 18.15 -0.15
N PHE A 113 17.54 18.67 -1.12
CA PHE A 113 16.12 18.87 -0.99
C PHE A 113 15.25 17.74 -1.56
N ASN A 114 15.85 16.69 -2.13
CA ASN A 114 15.07 15.56 -2.63
C ASN A 114 14.52 14.75 -1.46
N PRO A 115 13.22 14.45 -1.46
CA PRO A 115 12.63 13.72 -0.35
C PRO A 115 13.11 12.28 -0.28
N SER A 116 13.19 11.75 0.93
CA SER A 116 13.47 10.34 1.16
C SER A 116 12.26 9.50 0.75
N LEU A 117 12.44 8.16 0.68
CA LEU A 117 11.30 7.26 0.47
C LEU A 117 10.28 7.40 1.59
N GLU A 118 10.76 7.52 2.84
CA GLU A 118 9.90 7.67 4.00
C GLU A 118 8.97 8.88 3.86
N GLU A 119 9.53 10.04 3.49
CA GLU A 119 8.75 11.24 3.27
C GLU A 119 7.78 11.10 2.09
N SER A 120 8.25 10.48 1.01
CA SER A 120 7.44 10.29 -0.20
C SER A 120 6.26 9.37 0.02
N PHE A 121 6.41 8.34 0.87
CA PHE A 121 5.33 7.40 1.15
C PHE A 121 4.23 7.98 2.06
N LEU A 122 4.46 9.15 2.66
CA LEU A 122 3.43 9.83 3.44
C LEU A 122 2.24 10.29 2.60
N ILE A 123 2.34 10.27 1.29
CA ILE A 123 1.20 10.60 0.40
C ILE A 123 0.06 9.58 0.52
N PHE A 124 0.36 8.34 0.94
CA PHE A 124 -0.66 7.30 1.03
C PHE A 124 -1.54 7.48 2.27
N ASN A 125 -2.84 7.23 2.09
CA ASN A 125 -3.80 7.33 3.18
C ASN A 125 -3.48 6.28 4.25
N ARG A 126 -3.57 6.67 5.51
CA ARG A 126 -3.28 5.83 6.67
C ARG A 126 -1.82 5.37 6.76
N ILE A 127 -0.93 5.96 5.99
CA ILE A 127 0.50 5.77 6.14
C ILE A 127 1.04 7.00 6.85
N GLY A 128 1.26 6.86 8.15
CA GLY A 128 1.85 7.89 8.99
C GLY A 128 3.36 7.72 9.10
N LYS A 129 3.96 8.50 9.98
CA LYS A 129 5.42 8.55 10.14
C LYS A 129 6.04 7.18 10.46
N THR A 130 5.44 6.42 11.38
CA THR A 130 5.93 5.10 11.77
C THR A 130 5.79 4.09 10.63
N THR A 131 4.60 4.03 10.03
CA THR A 131 4.30 3.06 8.97
C THR A 131 5.04 3.38 7.69
N SER A 132 5.30 4.66 7.38
CA SER A 132 6.11 5.02 6.22
C SER A 132 7.56 4.58 6.42
N GLY A 133 8.06 4.62 7.64
CA GLY A 133 9.38 4.09 7.98
C GLY A 133 9.49 2.59 7.71
N TRP A 134 8.47 1.82 8.11
CA TRP A 134 8.43 0.38 7.82
C TRP A 134 8.44 0.13 6.32
N LEU A 135 7.56 0.82 5.59
CA LEU A 135 7.45 0.65 4.15
C LEU A 135 8.77 0.99 3.45
N ALA A 136 9.39 2.10 3.82
CA ALA A 136 10.67 2.51 3.26
C ALA A 136 11.76 1.47 3.54
N SER A 137 11.79 0.89 4.74
CA SER A 137 12.79 -0.12 5.11
C SER A 137 12.68 -1.37 4.22
N LEU A 138 11.47 -1.75 3.84
CA LEU A 138 11.25 -2.89 2.93
C LEU A 138 11.81 -2.64 1.53
N HIS A 139 11.85 -1.38 1.11
CA HIS A 139 12.36 -1.01 -0.21
C HIS A 139 13.84 -0.69 -0.22
N ASN A 140 14.42 -0.40 0.92
CA ASN A 140 15.85 -0.12 1.06
C ASN A 140 16.69 -1.36 1.41
N ALA A 141 16.03 -2.48 1.66
CA ALA A 141 16.71 -3.72 2.03
C ALA A 141 17.44 -4.36 0.85
#